data_3e31a2a45c19a648d4b6101a722d8889
#
_entry.id   3e31a2a45c19a648d4b6101a722d8889
#
_cell.length_a   1.000
_cell.length_b   1.000
_cell.length_c   1.000
_cell.angle_alpha   90.00
_cell.angle_beta   90.00
_cell.angle_gamma   90.00
#
_symmetry.space_group_name_H-M   'P 1'
#
loop_
_entity.id
_entity.type
_entity.pdbx_description
1 polymer ?
#
loop_
_entity_poly.entity_id
_entity_poly.type
_entity_poly.pdbx_seq_one_letter_code
_entity_poly.pdbx_strand_id
1 'polypeptide(L)'
;PAEMRNYPPIIIRKASGIEVENIEGHKMLDAVGGLWNVNLGYSCNPIKDAIRDQLDVMPYCNTFRGITNDKAIELSYKLKEWFFHDGMERIFFTQGGSDSIDTAMRLVRQYWKVKGKSEKTKFISLSKGYHGTNYGGGSLCGDARFRKNYEPGLPGIFHIPAPYTYRNVFNEDNPEKLAEKCTDSFKEQIAYQGADTIAAFVMEPVIGSGGVIVPHQNFMAMIKDICNQNNILLIADEVICAFGRTGAWTGSRLWNVKPDVMTIAKALTGGYFPMGATMMSGEIAETIEANKDLTGMLGHGFTNSGNPIGAAAALAALDETEKLNVASNSKSQGAQLLLGIKNLKTKYELIGDVRGQGLMAAIELVSDKKSKKPLDKDSVGSIFNAICDNGVLVRASGNNFILSPSLIIKSEEIDRIINAIDSGLKNFLN
;
A
#
# COMPACT_ATOMS: atom_id res chain seq x y z
N PRO A 1 -0.64 -24.95 4.98
CA PRO A 1 -0.28 -26.01 5.96
C PRO A 1 0.68 -27.06 5.39
N ALA A 2 0.43 -27.59 4.18
CA ALA A 2 1.33 -28.59 3.57
C ALA A 2 2.71 -28.01 3.25
N GLU A 3 2.77 -26.80 2.76
CA GLU A 3 4.03 -26.09 2.44
C GLU A 3 4.84 -25.77 3.70
N MET A 4 4.20 -25.46 4.82
CA MET A 4 4.86 -25.20 6.11
C MET A 4 5.54 -26.46 6.71
N ARG A 5 5.17 -27.67 6.28
CA ARG A 5 5.85 -28.89 6.72
C ARG A 5 7.24 -29.04 6.07
N ASN A 6 7.36 -28.60 4.82
CA ASN A 6 8.60 -28.70 4.05
C ASN A 6 9.49 -27.45 4.24
N TYR A 7 8.86 -26.31 4.50
CA TYR A 7 9.52 -25.01 4.72
C TYR A 7 8.93 -24.39 5.99
N PRO A 8 9.44 -24.72 7.19
CA PRO A 8 8.94 -24.18 8.44
C PRO A 8 9.08 -22.65 8.47
N PRO A 9 8.05 -21.94 8.95
CA PRO A 9 8.11 -20.49 9.04
C PRO A 9 9.12 -20.04 10.09
N ILE A 10 9.74 -18.88 9.89
CA ILE A 10 10.51 -18.19 10.94
C ILE A 10 9.52 -17.73 12.01
N ILE A 11 9.68 -18.21 13.24
CA ILE A 11 8.79 -17.87 14.35
C ILE A 11 9.41 -16.71 15.12
N ILE A 12 8.82 -15.53 15.00
CA ILE A 12 9.26 -14.32 15.71
C ILE A 12 8.69 -14.32 17.13
N ARG A 13 9.57 -14.15 18.10
CA ARG A 13 9.25 -14.13 19.54
C ARG A 13 9.25 -12.72 20.12
N LYS A 14 10.18 -11.87 19.68
CA LYS A 14 10.38 -10.51 20.19
C LYS A 14 10.67 -9.55 19.04
N ALA A 15 10.39 -8.27 19.28
CA ALA A 15 10.78 -7.20 18.38
C ALA A 15 11.14 -5.95 19.20
N SER A 16 12.17 -5.22 18.77
CA SER A 16 12.61 -3.97 19.41
C SER A 16 13.35 -3.09 18.41
N GLY A 17 13.14 -1.77 18.48
CA GLY A 17 13.70 -0.85 17.50
C GLY A 17 13.23 -1.21 16.10
N ILE A 18 14.13 -1.61 15.24
CA ILE A 18 13.84 -2.09 13.88
C ILE A 18 14.26 -3.56 13.69
N GLU A 19 14.48 -4.28 14.79
CA GLU A 19 14.90 -5.68 14.76
C GLU A 19 13.83 -6.62 15.29
N VAL A 20 13.86 -7.84 14.80
CA VAL A 20 13.06 -8.97 15.26
C VAL A 20 13.98 -10.10 15.75
N GLU A 21 13.52 -10.88 16.71
CA GLU A 21 14.23 -12.04 17.25
C GLU A 21 13.34 -13.27 17.14
N ASN A 22 13.86 -14.34 16.55
CA ASN A 22 13.15 -15.59 16.44
C ASN A 22 13.22 -16.43 17.73
N ILE A 23 12.55 -17.58 17.75
CA ILE A 23 12.50 -18.45 18.94
C ILE A 23 13.85 -19.07 19.31
N GLU A 24 14.77 -19.17 18.37
CA GLU A 24 16.15 -19.65 18.55
C GLU A 24 17.09 -18.54 19.10
N GLY A 25 16.59 -17.30 19.24
CA GLY A 25 17.37 -16.17 19.72
C GLY A 25 18.15 -15.44 18.61
N HIS A 26 17.97 -15.82 17.34
CA HIS A 26 18.60 -15.15 16.20
C HIS A 26 17.93 -13.80 15.94
N LYS A 27 18.74 -12.74 15.95
CA LYS A 27 18.28 -11.35 15.71
C LYS A 27 18.50 -10.97 14.26
N MET A 28 17.47 -10.36 13.67
CA MET A 28 17.48 -9.88 12.30
C MET A 28 16.95 -8.46 12.22
N LEU A 29 17.62 -7.61 11.45
CA LEU A 29 17.04 -6.33 11.04
C LEU A 29 15.84 -6.59 10.13
N ASP A 30 14.69 -6.03 10.48
CA ASP A 30 13.47 -6.16 9.68
C ASP A 30 13.49 -5.19 8.50
N ALA A 31 13.97 -5.69 7.34
CA ALA A 31 13.98 -4.94 6.10
C ALA A 31 12.62 -4.92 5.38
N VAL A 32 11.55 -5.41 6.03
CA VAL A 32 10.16 -5.45 5.50
C VAL A 32 9.25 -4.47 6.25
N GLY A 33 9.64 -4.05 7.46
CA GLY A 33 8.82 -3.21 8.32
C GLY A 33 7.48 -3.88 8.67
N GLY A 34 7.56 -5.12 9.20
CA GLY A 34 6.40 -5.98 9.41
C GLY A 34 5.78 -6.40 8.08
N LEU A 35 4.66 -5.80 7.73
CA LEU A 35 4.01 -5.94 6.42
C LEU A 35 3.75 -4.55 5.83
N TRP A 36 4.80 -3.72 5.65
CA TRP A 36 4.74 -2.33 5.19
C TRP A 36 4.08 -1.37 6.21
N ASN A 37 4.02 -1.72 7.49
CA ASN A 37 3.22 -1.02 8.49
C ASN A 37 4.00 -0.54 9.71
N VAL A 38 5.19 -1.09 9.98
CA VAL A 38 6.00 -0.73 11.15
C VAL A 38 6.91 0.47 10.81
N ASN A 39 6.31 1.58 10.39
CA ASN A 39 7.05 2.76 9.94
C ASN A 39 7.90 3.40 11.05
N LEU A 40 7.44 3.34 12.30
CA LEU A 40 8.08 3.93 13.49
C LEU A 40 8.84 2.90 14.33
N GLY A 41 9.10 1.70 13.78
CA GLY A 41 9.73 0.61 14.50
C GLY A 41 8.84 0.00 15.58
N TYR A 42 9.38 -1.00 16.28
CA TYR A 42 8.68 -1.79 17.30
C TYR A 42 8.74 -1.19 18.72
N SER A 43 9.47 -0.08 18.92
CA SER A 43 9.72 0.52 20.22
C SER A 43 9.22 1.95 20.37
N CYS A 44 8.19 2.36 19.60
CA CYS A 44 7.59 3.68 19.71
C CYS A 44 6.75 3.76 21.00
N ASN A 45 7.36 4.30 22.06
CA ASN A 45 6.69 4.41 23.36
C ASN A 45 5.47 5.33 23.34
N PRO A 46 5.46 6.49 22.65
CA PRO A 46 4.26 7.32 22.57
C PRO A 46 3.01 6.57 22.11
N ILE A 47 3.15 5.67 21.12
CA ILE A 47 2.01 4.85 20.65
C ILE A 47 1.61 3.82 21.71
N LYS A 48 2.60 3.16 22.37
CA LYS A 48 2.32 2.17 23.42
C LYS A 48 1.62 2.79 24.61
N ASP A 49 2.07 3.97 25.02
CA ASP A 49 1.51 4.68 26.17
C ASP A 49 0.09 5.17 25.84
N ALA A 50 -0.14 5.76 24.66
CA ALA A 50 -1.48 6.14 24.22
C ALA A 50 -2.47 4.96 24.19
N ILE A 51 -2.03 3.76 23.79
CA ILE A 51 -2.84 2.54 23.84
C ILE A 51 -3.18 2.15 25.29
N ARG A 52 -2.18 2.15 26.19
CA ARG A 52 -2.39 1.78 27.60
C ARG A 52 -3.35 2.74 28.30
N ASP A 53 -3.09 4.04 28.17
CA ASP A 53 -3.92 5.08 28.78
C ASP A 53 -5.36 5.01 28.27
N GLN A 54 -5.56 4.83 26.95
CA GLN A 54 -6.90 4.71 26.39
C GLN A 54 -7.62 3.42 26.79
N LEU A 55 -6.88 2.32 26.97
CA LEU A 55 -7.44 1.05 27.45
C LEU A 55 -8.02 1.20 28.87
N ASP A 56 -7.34 1.95 29.73
CA ASP A 56 -7.80 2.21 31.10
C ASP A 56 -9.02 3.15 31.13
N VAL A 57 -9.10 4.10 30.20
CA VAL A 57 -10.23 5.04 30.12
C VAL A 57 -11.47 4.40 29.50
N MET A 58 -11.34 3.83 28.30
CA MET A 58 -12.45 3.25 27.56
C MET A 58 -11.95 2.35 26.43
N PRO A 59 -12.06 1.01 26.57
CA PRO A 59 -11.55 0.07 25.58
C PRO A 59 -12.39 0.00 24.30
N TYR A 60 -13.67 0.35 24.37
CA TYR A 60 -14.58 0.27 23.23
C TYR A 60 -15.73 1.28 23.35
N CYS A 61 -16.07 1.88 22.22
CA CYS A 61 -17.31 2.63 22.00
C CYS A 61 -17.72 2.44 20.55
N ASN A 62 -19.01 2.18 20.29
CA ASN A 62 -19.50 2.12 18.92
C ASN A 62 -19.67 3.52 18.33
N THR A 63 -19.65 3.60 17.00
CA THR A 63 -19.88 4.86 16.25
C THR A 63 -21.19 4.82 15.44
N PHE A 64 -22.21 4.13 15.95
CA PHE A 64 -23.50 3.99 15.30
C PHE A 64 -24.59 4.73 16.05
N ARG A 65 -25.65 5.14 15.31
CA ARG A 65 -26.90 5.70 15.84
C ARG A 65 -26.74 6.88 16.78
N GLY A 66 -25.84 7.81 16.41
CA GLY A 66 -25.63 9.04 17.17
C GLY A 66 -24.72 8.88 18.38
N ILE A 67 -24.05 7.75 18.53
CA ILE A 67 -22.97 7.54 19.49
C ILE A 67 -21.64 7.66 18.79
N THR A 68 -20.67 8.28 19.46
CA THR A 68 -19.26 8.35 19.03
C THR A 68 -18.36 8.52 20.23
N ASN A 69 -17.05 8.62 20.03
CA ASN A 69 -16.08 8.87 21.10
C ASN A 69 -15.17 10.05 20.72
N ASP A 70 -14.61 10.68 21.72
CA ASP A 70 -13.74 11.85 21.61
C ASP A 70 -12.49 11.56 20.76
N LYS A 71 -11.85 10.39 20.92
CA LYS A 71 -10.65 10.01 20.18
C LYS A 71 -10.92 9.84 18.68
N ALA A 72 -12.06 9.28 18.30
CA ALA A 72 -12.46 9.19 16.90
C ALA A 72 -12.73 10.59 16.30
N ILE A 73 -13.33 11.50 17.06
CA ILE A 73 -13.53 12.90 16.64
C ILE A 73 -12.17 13.59 16.46
N GLU A 74 -11.31 13.53 17.46
CA GLU A 74 -9.96 14.12 17.43
C GLU A 74 -9.16 13.61 16.23
N LEU A 75 -9.15 12.29 16.01
CA LEU A 75 -8.46 11.68 14.88
C LEU A 75 -9.06 12.14 13.53
N SER A 76 -10.38 12.29 13.43
CA SER A 76 -11.01 12.75 12.19
C SER A 76 -10.56 14.16 11.80
N TYR A 77 -10.44 15.07 12.78
CA TYR A 77 -9.91 16.42 12.57
C TYR A 77 -8.42 16.38 12.21
N LYS A 78 -7.60 15.61 12.93
CA LYS A 78 -6.16 15.48 12.65
C LYS A 78 -5.92 14.92 11.24
N LEU A 79 -6.68 13.91 10.81
CA LEU A 79 -6.57 13.36 9.46
C LEU A 79 -7.03 14.35 8.40
N LYS A 80 -8.12 15.10 8.63
CA LYS A 80 -8.56 16.16 7.72
C LYS A 80 -7.45 17.21 7.53
N GLU A 81 -6.82 17.69 8.60
CA GLU A 81 -5.71 18.63 8.53
C GLU A 81 -4.50 18.01 7.80
N TRP A 82 -4.15 16.78 8.12
CA TRP A 82 -3.00 16.08 7.56
C TRP A 82 -3.13 15.86 6.05
N PHE A 83 -4.33 15.53 5.58
CA PHE A 83 -4.65 15.27 4.17
C PHE A 83 -5.34 16.46 3.46
N PHE A 84 -5.29 17.66 4.06
CA PHE A 84 -5.84 18.87 3.45
C PHE A 84 -5.27 19.14 2.05
N HIS A 85 -3.96 18.97 1.88
CA HIS A 85 -3.31 19.17 0.58
C HIS A 85 -3.71 18.12 -0.47
N ASP A 86 -4.19 16.96 -0.05
CA ASP A 86 -4.73 15.91 -0.91
C ASP A 86 -6.22 16.13 -1.24
N GLY A 87 -6.86 17.15 -0.62
CA GLY A 87 -8.26 17.51 -0.84
C GLY A 87 -9.26 16.67 -0.07
N MET A 88 -8.83 15.95 0.98
CA MET A 88 -9.70 15.07 1.78
C MET A 88 -10.43 15.85 2.89
N GLU A 89 -11.76 15.69 2.97
CA GLU A 89 -12.62 16.47 3.85
C GLU A 89 -13.42 15.63 4.86
N ARG A 90 -13.74 14.39 4.53
CA ARG A 90 -14.50 13.46 5.40
C ARG A 90 -13.80 12.13 5.50
N ILE A 91 -13.85 11.58 6.70
CA ILE A 91 -13.18 10.34 7.07
C ILE A 91 -14.22 9.31 7.50
N PHE A 92 -14.15 8.12 6.92
CA PHE A 92 -14.91 6.94 7.32
C PHE A 92 -13.94 5.89 7.87
N PHE A 93 -14.00 5.63 9.18
CA PHE A 93 -13.09 4.67 9.83
C PHE A 93 -13.46 3.23 9.51
N THR A 94 -12.43 2.40 9.30
CA THR A 94 -12.51 0.97 9.01
C THR A 94 -11.56 0.19 9.90
N GLN A 95 -11.48 -1.13 9.73
CA GLN A 95 -10.59 -1.99 10.53
C GLN A 95 -9.25 -2.29 9.83
N GLY A 96 -9.13 -1.93 8.55
CA GLY A 96 -7.92 -2.17 7.75
C GLY A 96 -8.10 -1.80 6.28
N GLY A 97 -7.05 -2.03 5.47
CA GLY A 97 -7.03 -1.63 4.06
C GLY A 97 -8.09 -2.31 3.19
N SER A 98 -8.38 -3.59 3.40
CA SER A 98 -9.41 -4.31 2.65
C SER A 98 -10.79 -3.70 2.87
N ASP A 99 -11.11 -3.36 4.12
CA ASP A 99 -12.36 -2.71 4.48
C ASP A 99 -12.42 -1.29 3.91
N SER A 100 -11.27 -0.59 3.89
CA SER A 100 -11.19 0.77 3.33
C SER A 100 -11.52 0.78 1.84
N ILE A 101 -11.00 -0.16 1.07
CA ILE A 101 -11.30 -0.27 -0.36
C ILE A 101 -12.77 -0.65 -0.59
N ASP A 102 -13.31 -1.63 0.11
CA ASP A 102 -14.72 -2.01 -0.03
C ASP A 102 -15.64 -0.84 0.35
N THR A 103 -15.27 -0.07 1.37
CA THR A 103 -15.96 1.17 1.76
C THR A 103 -15.89 2.22 0.65
N ALA A 104 -14.71 2.45 0.05
CA ALA A 104 -14.54 3.38 -1.06
C ALA A 104 -15.45 3.02 -2.25
N MET A 105 -15.51 1.73 -2.62
CA MET A 105 -16.38 1.25 -3.70
C MET A 105 -17.85 1.51 -3.39
N ARG A 106 -18.29 1.29 -2.14
CA ARG A 106 -19.67 1.52 -1.72
C ARG A 106 -20.06 2.99 -1.74
N LEU A 107 -19.18 3.86 -1.20
CA LEU A 107 -19.40 5.31 -1.16
C LEU A 107 -19.42 5.92 -2.56
N VAL A 108 -18.53 5.49 -3.45
CA VAL A 108 -18.52 5.91 -4.85
C VAL A 108 -19.79 5.50 -5.58
N ARG A 109 -20.30 4.27 -5.39
CA ARG A 109 -21.60 3.86 -5.97
C ARG A 109 -22.74 4.67 -5.40
N GLN A 110 -22.75 4.99 -4.09
CA GLN A 110 -23.76 5.83 -3.45
C GLN A 110 -23.74 7.24 -4.03
N TYR A 111 -22.54 7.85 -4.15
CA TYR A 111 -22.37 9.16 -4.77
C TYR A 111 -22.99 9.23 -6.17
N TRP A 112 -22.71 8.26 -7.04
CA TRP A 112 -23.27 8.25 -8.38
C TRP A 112 -24.78 8.06 -8.41
N LYS A 113 -25.35 7.23 -7.51
CA LYS A 113 -26.81 7.09 -7.36
C LYS A 113 -27.47 8.38 -6.95
N VAL A 114 -26.90 9.08 -6.00
CA VAL A 114 -27.38 10.40 -5.54
C VAL A 114 -27.34 11.44 -6.67
N LYS A 115 -26.31 11.38 -7.51
CA LYS A 115 -26.22 12.23 -8.73
C LYS A 115 -27.14 11.79 -9.87
N GLY A 116 -28.04 10.83 -9.65
CA GLY A 116 -28.95 10.30 -10.68
C GLY A 116 -28.26 9.46 -11.77
N LYS A 117 -27.03 8.99 -11.51
CA LYS A 117 -26.23 8.16 -12.44
C LYS A 117 -26.06 6.74 -11.91
N SER A 118 -27.19 6.05 -11.69
CA SER A 118 -27.24 4.71 -11.06
C SER A 118 -26.49 3.63 -11.85
N GLU A 119 -26.26 3.83 -13.15
CA GLU A 119 -25.54 2.90 -14.03
C GLU A 119 -24.02 2.91 -13.81
N LYS A 120 -23.47 3.92 -13.14
CA LYS A 120 -22.03 4.02 -12.80
C LYS A 120 -21.71 3.05 -11.66
N THR A 121 -21.46 1.80 -12.02
CA THR A 121 -21.21 0.69 -11.06
C THR A 121 -19.91 -0.05 -11.31
N LYS A 122 -19.28 0.14 -12.48
CA LYS A 122 -18.04 -0.53 -12.88
C LYS A 122 -16.81 0.13 -12.31
N PHE A 123 -15.76 -0.65 -12.07
CA PHE A 123 -14.45 -0.15 -11.64
C PHE A 123 -13.36 -0.69 -12.54
N ILE A 124 -12.32 0.12 -12.73
CA ILE A 124 -11.12 -0.27 -13.49
C ILE A 124 -9.92 -0.13 -12.55
N SER A 125 -8.98 -1.09 -12.61
CA SER A 125 -7.74 -1.04 -11.84
C SER A 125 -6.54 -1.50 -12.68
N LEU A 126 -5.35 -1.48 -12.09
CA LEU A 126 -4.12 -1.90 -12.77
C LEU A 126 -3.88 -3.41 -12.60
N SER A 127 -3.43 -4.07 -13.66
CA SER A 127 -2.79 -5.38 -13.53
C SER A 127 -1.63 -5.28 -12.52
N LYS A 128 -1.36 -6.34 -11.76
CA LYS A 128 -0.39 -6.33 -10.64
C LYS A 128 -0.81 -5.53 -9.39
N GLY A 129 -1.86 -4.70 -9.43
CA GLY A 129 -2.38 -4.01 -8.25
C GLY A 129 -2.86 -4.98 -7.17
N TYR A 130 -2.78 -4.55 -5.90
CA TYR A 130 -3.31 -5.27 -4.75
C TYR A 130 -4.16 -4.34 -3.89
N HIS A 131 -5.43 -4.68 -3.73
CA HIS A 131 -6.41 -3.80 -3.08
C HIS A 131 -7.15 -4.48 -1.90
N GLY A 132 -6.59 -5.55 -1.36
CA GLY A 132 -7.16 -6.27 -0.21
C GLY A 132 -7.71 -7.65 -0.55
N THR A 133 -8.35 -8.27 0.44
CA THR A 133 -8.81 -9.66 0.40
C THR A 133 -10.32 -9.82 0.53
N ASN A 134 -11.07 -8.76 0.85
CA ASN A 134 -12.53 -8.78 0.76
C ASN A 134 -12.96 -8.91 -0.70
N TYR A 135 -14.18 -9.31 -0.99
CA TYR A 135 -14.61 -9.57 -2.37
C TYR A 135 -14.50 -8.34 -3.29
N GLY A 136 -14.73 -7.12 -2.79
CA GLY A 136 -14.51 -5.90 -3.56
C GLY A 136 -13.04 -5.68 -3.89
N GLY A 137 -12.21 -5.55 -2.88
CA GLY A 137 -10.77 -5.36 -3.02
C GLY A 137 -10.09 -6.54 -3.74
N GLY A 138 -10.48 -7.78 -3.42
CA GLY A 138 -9.98 -8.98 -4.07
C GLY A 138 -10.28 -9.01 -5.58
N SER A 139 -11.46 -8.53 -5.99
CA SER A 139 -11.83 -8.43 -7.41
C SER A 139 -11.02 -7.36 -8.15
N LEU A 140 -10.66 -6.26 -7.46
CA LEU A 140 -9.80 -5.20 -7.99
C LEU A 140 -8.33 -5.62 -8.11
N CYS A 141 -7.88 -6.66 -7.36
CA CYS A 141 -6.52 -7.14 -7.47
C CYS A 141 -6.19 -7.61 -8.90
N GLY A 142 -5.16 -7.03 -9.50
CA GLY A 142 -4.77 -7.33 -10.88
C GLY A 142 -3.82 -8.52 -11.03
N ASP A 143 -3.31 -9.09 -9.93
CA ASP A 143 -2.44 -10.26 -9.97
C ASP A 143 -3.24 -11.55 -9.69
N ALA A 144 -3.14 -12.52 -10.59
CA ALA A 144 -3.83 -13.80 -10.51
C ALA A 144 -3.56 -14.57 -9.20
N ARG A 145 -2.41 -14.34 -8.55
CA ARG A 145 -2.08 -14.95 -7.25
C ARG A 145 -3.11 -14.65 -6.16
N PHE A 146 -3.77 -13.49 -6.25
CA PHE A 146 -4.74 -13.03 -5.27
C PHE A 146 -6.19 -13.34 -5.66
N ARG A 147 -6.46 -13.83 -6.88
CA ARG A 147 -7.81 -14.01 -7.42
C ARG A 147 -8.18 -15.44 -7.79
N LYS A 148 -7.32 -16.16 -8.53
CA LYS A 148 -7.67 -17.40 -9.24
C LYS A 148 -8.34 -18.48 -8.38
N ASN A 149 -8.07 -18.52 -7.07
CA ASN A 149 -8.64 -19.52 -6.17
C ASN A 149 -9.95 -19.04 -5.53
N TYR A 150 -10.37 -17.80 -5.78
CA TYR A 150 -11.52 -17.13 -5.15
C TYR A 150 -12.51 -16.57 -6.17
N GLU A 151 -12.28 -16.81 -7.46
CA GLU A 151 -13.20 -16.44 -8.53
C GLU A 151 -14.47 -17.30 -8.51
N PRO A 152 -15.64 -16.76 -8.94
CA PRO A 152 -15.80 -15.44 -9.55
C PRO A 152 -15.77 -14.30 -8.55
N GLY A 153 -15.13 -13.18 -8.95
CA GLY A 153 -15.17 -11.92 -8.21
C GLY A 153 -16.47 -11.15 -8.43
N LEU A 154 -16.52 -9.90 -7.98
CA LEU A 154 -17.63 -9.01 -8.25
C LEU A 154 -17.72 -8.68 -9.75
N PRO A 155 -18.94 -8.64 -10.35
CA PRO A 155 -19.11 -8.23 -11.74
C PRO A 155 -18.78 -6.74 -11.93
N GLY A 156 -18.36 -6.37 -13.15
CA GLY A 156 -18.08 -4.99 -13.50
C GLY A 156 -16.68 -4.49 -13.06
N ILE A 157 -15.76 -5.40 -12.83
CA ILE A 157 -14.36 -5.08 -12.53
C ILE A 157 -13.49 -5.40 -13.76
N PHE A 158 -12.67 -4.44 -14.18
CA PHE A 158 -11.78 -4.56 -15.32
C PHE A 158 -10.37 -4.13 -14.97
N HIS A 159 -9.39 -4.62 -15.73
CA HIS A 159 -7.99 -4.30 -15.50
C HIS A 159 -7.34 -3.80 -16.77
N ILE A 160 -6.46 -2.80 -16.64
CA ILE A 160 -5.55 -2.37 -17.72
C ILE A 160 -4.11 -2.76 -17.37
N PRO A 161 -3.18 -2.80 -18.34
CA PRO A 161 -1.78 -3.07 -18.08
C PRO A 161 -1.17 -2.09 -17.07
N ALA A 162 -0.35 -2.61 -16.13
CA ALA A 162 0.43 -1.77 -15.23
C ALA A 162 1.66 -1.18 -15.96
N PRO A 163 2.12 0.03 -15.58
CA PRO A 163 3.30 0.68 -16.16
C PRO A 163 4.61 0.05 -15.63
N TYR A 164 4.78 -1.24 -15.84
CA TYR A 164 5.90 -2.03 -15.38
C TYR A 164 6.98 -2.14 -16.45
N THR A 165 7.95 -1.25 -16.44
CA THR A 165 8.97 -1.10 -17.48
C THR A 165 9.74 -2.39 -17.76
N TYR A 166 10.10 -3.15 -16.70
CA TYR A 166 10.89 -4.35 -16.88
C TYR A 166 10.10 -5.51 -17.53
N ARG A 167 8.78 -5.60 -17.27
CA ARG A 167 7.88 -6.62 -17.87
C ARG A 167 6.54 -6.01 -18.20
N ASN A 168 6.25 -5.85 -19.48
CA ASN A 168 4.95 -5.35 -19.93
C ASN A 168 4.55 -6.01 -21.26
N VAL A 169 3.26 -5.96 -21.55
CA VAL A 169 2.66 -6.57 -22.74
C VAL A 169 3.00 -5.82 -24.05
N PHE A 170 3.53 -4.60 -23.94
CA PHE A 170 3.86 -3.74 -25.08
C PHE A 170 5.30 -3.89 -25.54
N ASN A 171 6.14 -4.61 -24.81
CA ASN A 171 7.59 -4.68 -25.02
C ASN A 171 8.23 -3.29 -25.08
N GLU A 172 7.74 -2.35 -24.24
CA GLU A 172 8.22 -0.98 -24.16
C GLU A 172 9.08 -0.79 -22.91
N ASP A 173 10.30 -0.36 -23.07
CA ASP A 173 11.27 -0.14 -21.99
C ASP A 173 11.43 1.35 -21.64
N ASN A 174 10.90 2.26 -22.46
CA ASN A 174 10.83 3.68 -22.12
C ASN A 174 9.64 3.94 -21.17
N PRO A 175 9.89 4.46 -19.95
CA PRO A 175 8.83 4.63 -18.95
C PRO A 175 7.71 5.59 -19.37
N GLU A 176 8.04 6.66 -20.09
CA GLU A 176 7.07 7.66 -20.55
C GLU A 176 6.15 7.08 -21.63
N LYS A 177 6.74 6.46 -22.67
CA LYS A 177 5.96 5.79 -23.72
C LYS A 177 5.12 4.64 -23.17
N LEU A 178 5.63 3.92 -22.17
CA LEU A 178 4.86 2.88 -21.50
C LEU A 178 3.66 3.46 -20.76
N ALA A 179 3.83 4.61 -20.07
CA ALA A 179 2.74 5.32 -19.42
C ALA A 179 1.65 5.72 -20.43
N GLU A 180 2.03 6.24 -21.61
CA GLU A 180 1.12 6.56 -22.72
C GLU A 180 0.34 5.33 -23.17
N LYS A 181 1.02 4.20 -23.46
CA LYS A 181 0.37 2.95 -23.90
C LYS A 181 -0.61 2.40 -22.84
N CYS A 182 -0.24 2.49 -21.54
CA CYS A 182 -1.15 2.08 -20.47
C CYS A 182 -2.38 3.00 -20.36
N THR A 183 -2.21 4.32 -20.56
CA THR A 183 -3.34 5.25 -20.56
C THR A 183 -4.20 5.11 -21.80
N ASP A 184 -3.64 4.76 -22.95
CA ASP A 184 -4.42 4.43 -24.15
C ASP A 184 -5.27 3.18 -23.94
N SER A 185 -4.73 2.14 -23.25
CA SER A 185 -5.55 1.00 -22.83
C SER A 185 -6.69 1.40 -21.88
N PHE A 186 -6.52 2.43 -21.06
CA PHE A 186 -7.62 2.96 -20.26
C PHE A 186 -8.70 3.62 -21.11
N LYS A 187 -8.32 4.44 -22.08
CA LYS A 187 -9.26 5.05 -23.04
C LYS A 187 -10.04 3.99 -23.84
N GLU A 188 -9.35 2.92 -24.28
CA GLU A 188 -9.99 1.79 -24.92
C GLU A 188 -11.02 1.11 -24.01
N GLN A 189 -10.68 0.84 -22.74
CA GLN A 189 -11.64 0.29 -21.79
C GLN A 189 -12.84 1.21 -21.59
N ILE A 190 -12.64 2.52 -21.53
CA ILE A 190 -13.76 3.49 -21.45
C ILE A 190 -14.66 3.37 -22.67
N ALA A 191 -14.08 3.25 -23.87
CA ALA A 191 -14.86 3.10 -25.12
C ALA A 191 -15.67 1.79 -25.13
N TYR A 192 -15.08 0.68 -24.68
CA TYR A 192 -15.76 -0.63 -24.63
C TYR A 192 -16.82 -0.72 -23.55
N GLN A 193 -16.59 -0.15 -22.36
CA GLN A 193 -17.48 -0.29 -21.22
C GLN A 193 -18.57 0.79 -21.17
N GLY A 194 -18.39 1.91 -21.84
CA GLY A 194 -19.21 3.11 -21.74
C GLY A 194 -18.84 3.97 -20.53
N ALA A 195 -18.42 5.22 -20.77
CA ALA A 195 -18.01 6.15 -19.70
C ALA A 195 -19.10 6.38 -18.65
N ASP A 196 -20.36 6.32 -19.05
CA ASP A 196 -21.56 6.48 -18.23
C ASP A 196 -21.81 5.30 -17.28
N THR A 197 -21.09 4.17 -17.45
CA THR A 197 -21.21 3.00 -16.57
C THR A 197 -20.03 2.82 -15.62
N ILE A 198 -18.91 3.54 -15.85
CA ILE A 198 -17.70 3.42 -15.03
C ILE A 198 -17.77 4.39 -13.86
N ALA A 199 -17.70 3.87 -12.64
CA ALA A 199 -17.79 4.61 -11.40
C ALA A 199 -16.45 5.23 -11.00
N ALA A 200 -15.37 4.43 -11.00
CA ALA A 200 -14.04 4.89 -10.63
C ALA A 200 -12.92 4.07 -11.27
N PHE A 201 -11.75 4.70 -11.34
CA PHE A 201 -10.45 4.05 -11.51
C PHE A 201 -9.80 3.91 -10.14
N VAL A 202 -9.19 2.74 -9.85
CA VAL A 202 -8.54 2.44 -8.57
C VAL A 202 -7.06 2.12 -8.81
N MET A 203 -6.16 2.80 -8.10
CA MET A 203 -4.72 2.51 -8.23
C MET A 203 -3.95 2.81 -6.94
N GLU A 204 -2.90 2.04 -6.73
CA GLU A 204 -1.81 2.40 -5.82
C GLU A 204 -0.91 3.43 -6.56
N PRO A 205 -0.51 4.56 -5.94
CA PRO A 205 0.42 5.52 -6.57
C PRO A 205 1.79 4.92 -6.94
N VAL A 206 2.25 3.95 -6.14
CA VAL A 206 3.33 3.02 -6.43
C VAL A 206 2.80 1.63 -6.08
N ILE A 207 2.75 0.72 -7.04
CA ILE A 207 2.25 -0.63 -6.78
C ILE A 207 3.20 -1.34 -5.83
N GLY A 208 2.71 -1.72 -4.64
CA GLY A 208 3.51 -2.36 -3.60
C GLY A 208 3.65 -3.86 -3.81
N SER A 209 2.61 -4.61 -3.45
CA SER A 209 2.61 -6.08 -3.42
C SER A 209 2.84 -6.74 -4.78
N GLY A 210 2.54 -6.06 -5.87
CA GLY A 210 2.80 -6.49 -7.25
C GLY A 210 4.28 -6.45 -7.65
N GLY A 211 5.16 -5.93 -6.77
CA GLY A 211 6.61 -5.96 -6.96
C GLY A 211 7.29 -4.59 -6.94
N VAL A 212 6.77 -3.62 -6.22
CA VAL A 212 7.27 -2.24 -6.16
C VAL A 212 7.39 -1.62 -7.57
N ILE A 213 6.26 -1.56 -8.27
CA ILE A 213 6.25 -0.98 -9.61
C ILE A 213 6.08 0.54 -9.49
N VAL A 214 7.14 1.26 -9.83
CA VAL A 214 7.17 2.72 -9.81
C VAL A 214 6.78 3.22 -11.21
N PRO A 215 5.66 3.93 -11.38
CA PRO A 215 5.25 4.45 -12.67
C PRO A 215 6.13 5.64 -13.10
N HIS A 216 6.06 6.02 -14.38
CA HIS A 216 6.55 7.34 -14.81
C HIS A 216 5.85 8.45 -14.02
N GLN A 217 6.58 9.50 -13.68
CA GLN A 217 6.08 10.59 -12.81
C GLN A 217 4.75 11.22 -13.25
N ASN A 218 4.45 11.24 -14.56
CA ASN A 218 3.22 11.83 -15.10
C ASN A 218 2.05 10.83 -15.18
N PHE A 219 2.28 9.53 -14.92
CA PHE A 219 1.26 8.51 -15.17
C PHE A 219 -0.01 8.73 -14.37
N MET A 220 0.10 9.00 -13.05
CA MET A 220 -1.08 9.22 -12.21
C MET A 220 -1.86 10.48 -12.64
N ALA A 221 -1.17 11.53 -13.05
CA ALA A 221 -1.79 12.74 -13.59
C ALA A 221 -2.54 12.46 -14.89
N MET A 222 -1.94 11.70 -15.83
CA MET A 222 -2.60 11.28 -17.07
C MET A 222 -3.88 10.47 -16.78
N ILE A 223 -3.86 9.55 -15.82
CA ILE A 223 -5.04 8.79 -15.39
C ILE A 223 -6.11 9.75 -14.83
N LYS A 224 -5.72 10.70 -13.95
CA LYS A 224 -6.66 11.68 -13.36
C LYS A 224 -7.31 12.55 -14.43
N ASP A 225 -6.55 13.00 -15.42
CA ASP A 225 -7.06 13.81 -16.54
C ASP A 225 -8.10 13.03 -17.37
N ILE A 226 -7.82 11.77 -17.70
CA ILE A 226 -8.79 10.90 -18.40
C ILE A 226 -10.04 10.69 -17.55
N CYS A 227 -9.88 10.46 -16.24
CA CYS A 227 -10.99 10.33 -15.31
C CYS A 227 -11.88 11.59 -15.31
N ASN A 228 -11.28 12.78 -15.21
CA ASN A 228 -11.98 14.05 -15.21
C ASN A 228 -12.77 14.28 -16.53
N GLN A 229 -12.15 14.02 -17.67
CA GLN A 229 -12.77 14.16 -18.99
C GLN A 229 -13.98 13.25 -19.18
N ASN A 230 -14.05 12.13 -18.47
CA ASN A 230 -15.10 11.11 -18.62
C ASN A 230 -16.04 11.01 -17.40
N ASN A 231 -15.97 11.95 -16.46
CA ASN A 231 -16.73 11.91 -15.19
C ASN A 231 -16.55 10.56 -14.48
N ILE A 232 -15.31 10.08 -14.37
CA ILE A 232 -14.91 8.89 -13.63
C ILE A 232 -14.16 9.37 -12.38
N LEU A 233 -14.39 8.77 -11.21
CA LEU A 233 -13.65 9.13 -10.01
C LEU A 233 -12.30 8.42 -9.96
N LEU A 234 -11.31 9.03 -9.32
CA LEU A 234 -10.03 8.40 -9.00
C LEU A 234 -9.98 8.02 -7.52
N ILE A 235 -9.85 6.73 -7.23
CA ILE A 235 -9.56 6.21 -5.90
C ILE A 235 -8.05 5.94 -5.80
N ALA A 236 -7.34 6.67 -4.95
CA ALA A 236 -5.95 6.40 -4.63
C ALA A 236 -5.86 5.43 -3.44
N ASP A 237 -5.31 4.25 -3.67
CA ASP A 237 -4.99 3.31 -2.61
C ASP A 237 -3.64 3.67 -1.98
N GLU A 238 -3.71 4.45 -0.92
CA GLU A 238 -2.55 4.93 -0.16
C GLU A 238 -2.20 4.03 1.04
N VAL A 239 -2.77 2.86 1.13
CA VAL A 239 -2.58 1.91 2.24
C VAL A 239 -1.10 1.59 2.49
N ILE A 240 -0.28 1.57 1.43
CA ILE A 240 1.18 1.41 1.55
C ILE A 240 1.90 2.75 1.39
N CYS A 241 1.49 3.58 0.44
CA CYS A 241 2.26 4.73 -0.03
C CYS A 241 2.24 5.94 0.93
N ALA A 242 1.18 6.07 1.74
CA ALA A 242 1.03 7.19 2.69
C ALA A 242 2.03 7.14 3.85
N PHE A 243 2.01 8.21 4.64
CA PHE A 243 2.77 8.38 5.88
C PHE A 243 4.29 8.33 5.68
N GLY A 244 4.78 8.89 4.57
CA GLY A 244 6.21 9.09 4.33
C GLY A 244 6.91 7.96 3.58
N ARG A 245 6.26 6.82 3.31
CA ARG A 245 6.88 5.63 2.70
C ARG A 245 7.59 5.91 1.36
N THR A 246 6.99 6.73 0.51
CA THR A 246 7.51 7.06 -0.83
C THR A 246 8.55 8.19 -0.86
N GLY A 247 8.90 8.76 0.31
CA GLY A 247 9.73 9.96 0.41
C GLY A 247 8.92 11.26 0.29
N ALA A 248 7.59 11.15 0.17
CA ALA A 248 6.59 12.20 0.31
C ALA A 248 5.54 11.75 1.32
N TRP A 249 4.73 12.66 1.84
CA TRP A 249 3.71 12.32 2.84
C TRP A 249 2.63 11.37 2.30
N THR A 250 2.31 11.48 1.01
CA THR A 250 1.46 10.54 0.29
C THR A 250 2.07 10.24 -1.08
N GLY A 251 1.71 9.11 -1.70
CA GLY A 251 2.06 8.84 -3.09
C GLY A 251 1.35 9.80 -4.04
N SER A 252 0.15 10.27 -3.69
CA SER A 252 -0.60 11.27 -4.44
C SER A 252 0.16 12.61 -4.48
N ARG A 253 0.73 13.07 -3.35
CA ARG A 253 1.59 14.27 -3.30
C ARG A 253 2.91 14.07 -4.05
N LEU A 254 3.46 12.86 -4.03
CA LEU A 254 4.68 12.55 -4.82
C LEU A 254 4.47 12.83 -6.30
N TRP A 255 3.28 12.52 -6.83
CA TRP A 255 2.92 12.71 -8.24
C TRP A 255 2.12 13.98 -8.49
N ASN A 256 1.94 14.83 -7.46
CA ASN A 256 1.16 16.09 -7.53
C ASN A 256 -0.27 15.88 -8.07
N VAL A 257 -0.97 14.87 -7.59
CA VAL A 257 -2.34 14.53 -7.98
C VAL A 257 -3.25 14.57 -6.75
N LYS A 258 -4.43 15.17 -6.89
CA LYS A 258 -5.51 15.11 -5.89
C LYS A 258 -6.54 14.06 -6.32
N PRO A 259 -6.64 12.93 -5.61
CA PRO A 259 -7.68 11.93 -5.89
C PRO A 259 -9.04 12.40 -5.37
N ASP A 260 -10.11 11.74 -5.81
CA ASP A 260 -11.45 12.01 -5.31
C ASP A 260 -11.76 11.24 -4.02
N VAL A 261 -11.17 10.05 -3.90
CA VAL A 261 -11.25 9.19 -2.71
C VAL A 261 -9.84 8.63 -2.42
N MET A 262 -9.52 8.48 -1.16
CA MET A 262 -8.24 7.92 -0.71
C MET A 262 -8.49 6.86 0.36
N THR A 263 -7.74 5.76 0.32
CA THR A 263 -7.78 4.72 1.36
C THR A 263 -6.46 4.65 2.10
N ILE A 264 -6.52 4.55 3.42
CA ILE A 264 -5.35 4.45 4.30
C ILE A 264 -5.52 3.31 5.32
N ALA A 265 -4.43 2.75 5.78
CA ALA A 265 -4.36 1.76 6.86
C ALA A 265 -2.89 1.64 7.33
N LYS A 266 -2.45 0.45 7.70
CA LYS A 266 -1.04 0.08 7.98
C LYS A 266 -0.32 1.08 8.90
N ALA A 267 0.43 2.00 8.29
CA ALA A 267 1.22 3.00 9.01
C ALA A 267 0.37 4.01 9.77
N LEU A 268 -0.95 4.10 9.53
CA LEU A 268 -1.87 4.93 10.29
C LEU A 268 -1.70 4.75 11.81
N THR A 269 -1.46 3.52 12.25
CA THR A 269 -1.21 3.18 13.66
C THR A 269 0.21 2.65 13.87
N GLY A 270 1.11 2.77 12.89
CA GLY A 270 2.45 2.20 12.96
C GLY A 270 2.49 0.67 13.10
N GLY A 271 1.39 -0.03 12.81
CA GLY A 271 1.25 -1.48 13.01
C GLY A 271 0.89 -1.90 14.44
N TYR A 272 0.67 -0.96 15.36
CA TYR A 272 0.38 -1.25 16.76
C TYR A 272 -1.09 -1.62 17.02
N PHE A 273 -2.01 -1.19 16.17
CA PHE A 273 -3.43 -1.51 16.26
C PHE A 273 -4.07 -1.65 14.87
N PRO A 274 -4.99 -2.60 14.65
CA PRO A 274 -5.70 -2.72 13.38
C PRO A 274 -6.68 -1.56 13.20
N MET A 275 -6.42 -0.69 12.21
CA MET A 275 -7.26 0.45 11.85
C MET A 275 -7.01 0.84 10.39
N GLY A 276 -8.03 1.36 9.75
CA GLY A 276 -7.95 1.99 8.44
C GLY A 276 -8.97 3.10 8.32
N ALA A 277 -8.95 3.79 7.19
CA ALA A 277 -9.98 4.77 6.84
C ALA A 277 -10.13 4.91 5.32
N THR A 278 -11.33 5.28 4.92
CA THR A 278 -11.65 5.80 3.60
C THR A 278 -11.93 7.29 3.73
N MET A 279 -11.23 8.08 2.93
CA MET A 279 -11.37 9.52 2.93
C MET A 279 -11.98 10.00 1.62
N MET A 280 -12.81 11.01 1.70
CA MET A 280 -13.54 11.57 0.56
C MET A 280 -13.21 13.05 0.40
N SER A 281 -13.18 13.50 -0.86
CA SER A 281 -13.15 14.93 -1.18
C SER A 281 -14.42 15.63 -0.70
N GLY A 282 -14.36 16.96 -0.55
CA GLY A 282 -15.50 17.78 -0.16
C GLY A 282 -16.69 17.60 -1.10
N GLU A 283 -16.47 17.56 -2.41
CA GLU A 283 -17.55 17.37 -3.39
C GLU A 283 -18.34 16.07 -3.16
N ILE A 284 -17.63 14.95 -2.93
CA ILE A 284 -18.31 13.66 -2.71
C ILE A 284 -19.07 13.67 -1.39
N ALA A 285 -18.44 14.16 -0.34
CA ALA A 285 -19.04 14.19 0.99
C ALA A 285 -20.28 15.09 1.04
N GLU A 286 -20.18 16.32 0.57
CA GLU A 286 -21.29 17.27 0.53
C GLU A 286 -22.44 16.79 -0.35
N THR A 287 -22.13 16.15 -1.50
CA THR A 287 -23.15 15.56 -2.36
C THR A 287 -23.94 14.47 -1.64
N ILE A 288 -23.28 13.58 -0.91
CA ILE A 288 -23.96 12.51 -0.14
C ILE A 288 -24.75 13.12 1.03
N GLU A 289 -24.17 14.04 1.78
CA GLU A 289 -24.78 14.71 2.94
C GLU A 289 -26.03 15.53 2.57
N ALA A 290 -25.96 16.28 1.47
CA ALA A 290 -27.08 17.10 0.98
C ALA A 290 -28.28 16.26 0.50
N ASN A 291 -28.07 15.00 0.17
CA ASN A 291 -29.10 14.11 -0.35
C ASN A 291 -29.46 12.98 0.62
N LYS A 292 -29.31 13.20 1.91
CA LYS A 292 -29.64 12.26 2.99
C LYS A 292 -31.09 11.75 2.91
N ASP A 293 -32.02 12.57 2.43
CA ASP A 293 -33.42 12.21 2.33
C ASP A 293 -33.67 11.16 1.23
N LEU A 294 -32.80 11.09 0.20
CA LEU A 294 -32.87 10.07 -0.85
C LEU A 294 -32.19 8.75 -0.41
N THR A 295 -31.13 8.84 0.37
CA THR A 295 -30.31 7.68 0.74
C THR A 295 -30.59 7.14 2.13
N GLY A 296 -31.29 7.92 2.96
CA GLY A 296 -31.45 7.60 4.37
C GLY A 296 -30.13 7.62 5.14
N MET A 297 -30.10 6.94 6.27
CA MET A 297 -28.84 6.73 7.00
C MET A 297 -27.87 5.90 6.16
N LEU A 298 -26.58 6.21 6.29
CA LEU A 298 -25.50 5.43 5.70
C LEU A 298 -25.54 4.00 6.30
N GLY A 299 -26.12 3.05 5.57
CA GLY A 299 -26.24 1.64 5.98
C GLY A 299 -24.96 0.86 5.86
N HIS A 300 -23.85 1.45 6.36
CA HIS A 300 -22.52 0.87 6.27
C HIS A 300 -21.69 1.23 7.50
N GLY A 301 -20.87 0.30 7.96
CA GLY A 301 -19.98 0.46 9.10
C GLY A 301 -19.49 -0.90 9.61
N PHE A 302 -18.49 -0.86 10.45
CA PHE A 302 -17.90 -2.05 11.09
C PHE A 302 -18.00 -1.91 12.60
N THR A 303 -18.09 -3.03 13.32
CA THR A 303 -18.17 -3.04 14.78
C THR A 303 -17.06 -2.20 15.42
N ASN A 304 -15.85 -2.26 14.90
CA ASN A 304 -14.70 -1.54 15.45
C ASN A 304 -14.33 -0.27 14.65
N SER A 305 -15.24 0.27 13.83
CA SER A 305 -15.02 1.59 13.20
C SER A 305 -14.82 2.65 14.27
N GLY A 306 -13.74 3.44 14.14
CA GLY A 306 -13.44 4.50 15.12
C GLY A 306 -13.19 4.00 16.54
N ASN A 307 -12.66 2.76 16.70
CA ASN A 307 -12.30 2.22 18.00
C ASN A 307 -11.39 3.20 18.75
N PRO A 308 -11.69 3.57 20.03
CA PRO A 308 -10.96 4.60 20.76
C PRO A 308 -9.48 4.26 20.98
N ILE A 309 -9.12 3.00 21.20
CA ILE A 309 -7.72 2.57 21.33
C ILE A 309 -6.98 2.74 20.01
N GLY A 310 -7.61 2.33 18.91
CA GLY A 310 -7.04 2.52 17.55
C GLY A 310 -6.88 3.99 17.20
N ALA A 311 -7.85 4.84 17.60
CA ALA A 311 -7.79 6.27 17.37
C ALA A 311 -6.68 6.93 18.20
N ALA A 312 -6.51 6.56 19.46
CA ALA A 312 -5.41 7.03 20.31
C ALA A 312 -4.04 6.61 19.74
N ALA A 313 -3.92 5.35 19.30
CA ALA A 313 -2.71 4.85 18.65
C ALA A 313 -2.38 5.63 17.38
N ALA A 314 -3.40 5.93 16.56
CA ALA A 314 -3.23 6.67 15.30
C ALA A 314 -2.81 8.12 15.55
N LEU A 315 -3.41 8.81 16.51
CA LEU A 315 -3.03 10.17 16.91
C LEU A 315 -1.55 10.22 17.31
N ALA A 316 -1.12 9.35 18.22
CA ALA A 316 0.28 9.28 18.63
C ALA A 316 1.23 8.90 17.47
N ALA A 317 0.79 8.02 16.57
CA ALA A 317 1.58 7.64 15.38
C ALA A 317 1.75 8.82 14.42
N LEU A 318 0.70 9.61 14.19
CA LEU A 318 0.76 10.81 13.34
C LEU A 318 1.71 11.86 13.92
N ASP A 319 1.61 12.14 15.23
CA ASP A 319 2.48 13.10 15.91
C ASP A 319 3.96 12.69 15.81
N GLU A 320 4.29 11.43 16.09
CA GLU A 320 5.66 10.94 15.97
C GLU A 320 6.16 10.90 14.50
N THR A 321 5.28 10.58 13.55
CA THR A 321 5.58 10.60 12.10
C THR A 321 5.99 12.01 11.65
N GLU A 322 5.26 13.05 12.08
CA GLU A 322 5.57 14.45 11.78
C GLU A 322 6.84 14.90 12.51
N LYS A 323 6.92 14.66 13.82
CA LYS A 323 8.05 15.05 14.68
C LYS A 323 9.38 14.49 14.18
N LEU A 324 9.41 13.25 13.73
CA LEU A 324 10.60 12.58 13.19
C LEU A 324 10.85 12.90 11.72
N ASN A 325 9.96 13.64 11.05
CA ASN A 325 10.05 13.98 9.63
C ASN A 325 10.41 12.77 8.76
N VAL A 326 9.70 11.66 8.97
CA VAL A 326 10.03 10.36 8.36
C VAL A 326 10.01 10.37 6.83
N ALA A 327 9.26 11.29 6.21
CA ALA A 327 9.24 11.43 4.75
C ALA A 327 10.61 11.86 4.21
N SER A 328 11.26 12.82 4.87
CA SER A 328 12.62 13.26 4.51
C SER A 328 13.64 12.13 4.71
N ASN A 329 13.56 11.41 5.83
CA ASN A 329 14.43 10.25 6.07
C ASN A 329 14.20 9.16 5.01
N SER A 330 12.95 8.85 4.69
CA SER A 330 12.59 7.89 3.63
C SER A 330 13.18 8.27 2.27
N LYS A 331 13.15 9.56 1.92
CA LYS A 331 13.77 10.05 0.68
C LYS A 331 15.28 9.85 0.68
N SER A 332 15.97 10.22 1.76
CA SER A 332 17.43 10.12 1.88
C SER A 332 17.90 8.66 1.94
N GLN A 333 17.38 7.88 2.90
CA GLN A 333 17.78 6.48 3.08
C GLN A 333 17.32 5.59 1.92
N GLY A 334 16.18 5.94 1.30
CA GLY A 334 15.70 5.26 0.09
C GLY A 334 16.64 5.47 -1.11
N ALA A 335 17.22 6.66 -1.25
CA ALA A 335 18.22 6.92 -2.28
C ALA A 335 19.51 6.08 -2.07
N GLN A 336 19.99 5.96 -0.81
CA GLN A 336 21.12 5.11 -0.45
C GLN A 336 20.82 3.64 -0.74
N LEU A 337 19.64 3.15 -0.29
CA LEU A 337 19.21 1.77 -0.54
C LEU A 337 19.16 1.47 -2.04
N LEU A 338 18.52 2.34 -2.82
CA LEU A 338 18.39 2.14 -4.27
C LEU A 338 19.74 2.16 -4.97
N LEU A 339 20.68 3.02 -4.56
CA LEU A 339 22.05 3.03 -5.07
C LEU A 339 22.78 1.72 -4.75
N GLY A 340 22.68 1.26 -3.50
CA GLY A 340 23.32 0.01 -3.07
C GLY A 340 22.82 -1.21 -3.87
N ILE A 341 21.50 -1.37 -4.03
CA ILE A 341 20.95 -2.49 -4.81
C ILE A 341 21.22 -2.37 -6.32
N LYS A 342 21.37 -1.16 -6.87
CA LYS A 342 21.85 -0.94 -8.24
C LYS A 342 23.29 -1.42 -8.42
N ASN A 343 24.16 -1.17 -7.45
CA ASN A 343 25.54 -1.68 -7.46
C ASN A 343 25.54 -3.22 -7.41
N LEU A 344 24.66 -3.84 -6.62
CA LEU A 344 24.52 -5.31 -6.63
C LEU A 344 24.05 -5.84 -8.00
N LYS A 345 23.15 -5.12 -8.69
CA LYS A 345 22.71 -5.49 -10.05
C LYS A 345 23.86 -5.50 -11.06
N THR A 346 24.85 -4.63 -10.91
CA THR A 346 26.04 -4.66 -11.78
C THR A 346 27.00 -5.81 -11.46
N LYS A 347 26.98 -6.27 -10.19
CA LYS A 347 27.86 -7.33 -9.68
C LYS A 347 27.32 -8.74 -9.97
N TYR A 348 25.99 -8.91 -9.97
CA TYR A 348 25.35 -10.23 -10.03
C TYR A 348 24.45 -10.40 -11.26
N GLU A 349 24.75 -11.43 -12.06
CA GLU A 349 23.91 -11.82 -13.21
C GLU A 349 22.52 -12.30 -12.81
N LEU A 350 22.35 -12.78 -11.57
CA LEU A 350 21.04 -13.18 -11.03
C LEU A 350 20.07 -12.02 -10.81
N ILE A 351 20.54 -10.76 -10.78
CA ILE A 351 19.68 -9.59 -10.59
C ILE A 351 19.26 -9.05 -11.95
N GLY A 352 18.03 -9.33 -12.34
CA GLY A 352 17.45 -8.83 -13.60
C GLY A 352 17.03 -7.38 -13.53
N ASP A 353 16.38 -6.99 -12.42
CA ASP A 353 15.92 -5.61 -12.24
C ASP A 353 15.99 -5.16 -10.77
N VAL A 354 16.16 -3.85 -10.58
CA VAL A 354 16.03 -3.17 -9.29
C VAL A 354 15.25 -1.89 -9.47
N ARG A 355 14.30 -1.64 -8.57
CA ARG A 355 13.42 -0.47 -8.62
C ARG A 355 13.00 -0.05 -7.23
N GLY A 356 12.61 1.21 -7.06
CA GLY A 356 12.19 1.71 -5.76
C GLY A 356 11.86 3.20 -5.77
N GLN A 357 11.13 3.61 -4.73
CA GLN A 357 10.76 4.99 -4.47
C GLN A 357 10.68 5.20 -2.95
N GLY A 358 11.47 6.14 -2.43
CA GLY A 358 11.63 6.26 -0.98
C GLY A 358 12.13 4.95 -0.38
N LEU A 359 11.63 4.57 0.78
CA LEU A 359 11.97 3.30 1.45
C LEU A 359 11.00 2.17 1.06
N MET A 360 10.71 2.04 -0.22
CA MET A 360 10.13 0.84 -0.81
C MET A 360 10.91 0.48 -2.07
N ALA A 361 11.51 -0.72 -2.07
CA ALA A 361 12.35 -1.18 -3.15
C ALA A 361 12.14 -2.67 -3.45
N ALA A 362 12.50 -3.09 -4.65
CA ALA A 362 12.49 -4.50 -5.05
C ALA A 362 13.75 -4.85 -5.83
N ILE A 363 14.20 -6.09 -5.61
CA ILE A 363 15.23 -6.77 -6.40
C ILE A 363 14.54 -7.94 -7.09
N GLU A 364 14.54 -7.97 -8.41
CA GLU A 364 13.97 -9.08 -9.17
C GLU A 364 15.05 -10.05 -9.62
N LEU A 365 14.92 -11.32 -9.22
CA LEU A 365 15.86 -12.37 -9.50
C LEU A 365 15.47 -13.11 -10.79
N VAL A 366 16.47 -13.39 -11.62
CA VAL A 366 16.31 -14.09 -12.90
C VAL A 366 17.39 -15.16 -13.05
N SER A 367 17.06 -16.22 -13.77
CA SER A 367 18.04 -17.22 -14.19
C SER A 367 18.77 -16.82 -15.48
N ASP A 368 18.18 -15.88 -16.22
CA ASP A 368 18.75 -15.31 -17.46
C ASP A 368 18.25 -13.88 -17.68
N LYS A 369 19.18 -12.93 -17.76
CA LYS A 369 18.85 -11.51 -17.94
C LYS A 369 18.24 -11.18 -19.28
N LYS A 370 18.67 -11.88 -20.34
CA LYS A 370 18.24 -11.57 -21.71
C LYS A 370 16.78 -11.98 -21.95
N SER A 371 16.43 -13.18 -21.57
CA SER A 371 15.05 -13.68 -21.65
C SER A 371 14.18 -13.22 -20.48
N LYS A 372 14.79 -12.61 -19.47
CA LYS A 372 14.15 -12.22 -18.19
C LYS A 372 13.48 -13.42 -17.51
N LYS A 373 13.99 -14.64 -17.70
CA LYS A 373 13.42 -15.85 -17.11
C LYS A 373 13.53 -15.79 -15.59
N PRO A 374 12.41 -15.86 -14.83
CA PRO A 374 12.44 -15.82 -13.37
C PRO A 374 13.35 -16.89 -12.79
N LEU A 375 14.04 -16.58 -11.69
CA LEU A 375 14.72 -17.57 -10.88
C LEU A 375 13.68 -18.49 -10.24
N ASP A 376 13.98 -19.77 -10.13
CA ASP A 376 13.09 -20.76 -9.55
C ASP A 376 12.89 -20.55 -8.03
N LYS A 377 11.80 -21.14 -7.51
CA LYS A 377 11.38 -20.94 -6.13
C LYS A 377 12.38 -21.43 -5.09
N ASP A 378 13.03 -22.56 -5.35
CA ASP A 378 13.96 -23.18 -4.40
C ASP A 378 15.25 -22.36 -4.30
N SER A 379 15.76 -21.88 -5.43
CA SER A 379 16.88 -20.94 -5.50
C SER A 379 16.58 -19.63 -4.79
N VAL A 380 15.39 -19.06 -5.01
CA VAL A 380 14.95 -17.85 -4.27
C VAL A 380 14.88 -18.12 -2.77
N GLY A 381 14.37 -19.29 -2.36
CA GLY A 381 14.30 -19.71 -0.96
C GLY A 381 15.69 -19.87 -0.33
N SER A 382 16.65 -20.46 -1.05
CA SER A 382 18.03 -20.61 -0.59
C SER A 382 18.70 -19.26 -0.37
N ILE A 383 18.56 -18.32 -1.30
CA ILE A 383 19.11 -16.96 -1.16
C ILE A 383 18.42 -16.23 0.01
N PHE A 384 17.10 -16.38 0.15
CA PHE A 384 16.35 -15.81 1.26
C PHE A 384 16.90 -16.27 2.61
N ASN A 385 17.10 -17.59 2.78
CA ASN A 385 17.64 -18.14 4.02
C ASN A 385 19.06 -17.61 4.29
N ALA A 386 19.91 -17.57 3.27
CA ALA A 386 21.26 -17.04 3.39
C ALA A 386 21.28 -15.55 3.79
N ILE A 387 20.32 -14.73 3.33
CA ILE A 387 20.18 -13.34 3.77
C ILE A 387 19.74 -13.30 5.24
N CYS A 388 18.77 -14.13 5.64
CA CYS A 388 18.31 -14.20 7.02
C CYS A 388 19.44 -14.65 7.98
N ASP A 389 20.25 -15.64 7.58
CA ASP A 389 21.43 -16.09 8.33
C ASP A 389 22.48 -14.99 8.51
N ASN A 390 22.55 -14.03 7.58
CA ASN A 390 23.35 -12.82 7.69
C ASN A 390 22.64 -11.67 8.47
N GLY A 391 21.60 -11.97 9.24
CA GLY A 391 20.96 -11.06 10.20
C GLY A 391 20.05 -10.01 9.59
N VAL A 392 19.44 -10.27 8.42
CA VAL A 392 18.46 -9.38 7.79
C VAL A 392 17.25 -10.17 7.28
N LEU A 393 16.06 -9.79 7.76
CA LEU A 393 14.81 -10.35 7.27
C LEU A 393 14.31 -9.57 6.05
N VAL A 394 14.24 -10.24 4.91
CA VAL A 394 13.63 -9.70 3.66
C VAL A 394 12.31 -10.43 3.36
N ARG A 395 11.56 -9.97 2.37
CA ARG A 395 10.34 -10.65 1.90
C ARG A 395 10.51 -11.16 0.49
N ALA A 396 10.46 -12.47 0.32
CA ALA A 396 10.34 -13.07 -1.01
C ALA A 396 8.88 -13.02 -1.50
N SER A 397 8.66 -12.48 -2.70
CA SER A 397 7.36 -12.43 -3.38
C SER A 397 7.54 -12.88 -4.83
N GLY A 398 7.27 -14.16 -5.09
CA GLY A 398 7.71 -14.80 -6.32
C GLY A 398 9.24 -14.78 -6.41
N ASN A 399 9.76 -14.24 -7.49
CA ASN A 399 11.20 -14.04 -7.70
C ASN A 399 11.68 -12.62 -7.31
N ASN A 400 10.90 -11.89 -6.52
CA ASN A 400 11.28 -10.57 -6.02
C ASN A 400 11.63 -10.61 -4.53
N PHE A 401 12.73 -9.98 -4.14
CA PHE A 401 12.92 -9.54 -2.76
C PHE A 401 12.40 -8.13 -2.60
N ILE A 402 11.48 -7.98 -1.66
CA ILE A 402 10.85 -6.71 -1.33
C ILE A 402 11.52 -6.13 -0.09
N LEU A 403 11.86 -4.86 -0.14
CA LEU A 403 12.49 -4.09 0.91
C LEU A 403 11.61 -2.89 1.26
N SER A 404 11.21 -2.80 2.50
CA SER A 404 10.38 -1.70 3.02
C SER A 404 10.66 -1.48 4.51
N PRO A 405 11.91 -1.24 4.91
CA PRO A 405 12.29 -1.11 6.30
C PRO A 405 11.53 0.02 7.00
N SER A 406 11.60 0.06 8.31
CA SER A 406 11.08 1.16 9.11
C SER A 406 11.60 2.51 8.61
N LEU A 407 10.77 3.56 8.65
CA LEU A 407 11.15 4.90 8.18
C LEU A 407 12.09 5.65 9.13
N ILE A 408 12.38 5.09 10.30
CA ILE A 408 13.38 5.60 11.24
C ILE A 408 14.76 4.96 11.05
N ILE A 409 14.94 4.14 10.03
CA ILE A 409 16.19 3.46 9.69
C ILE A 409 17.31 4.47 9.44
N LYS A 410 18.53 4.12 9.82
CA LYS A 410 19.74 4.93 9.65
C LYS A 410 20.61 4.40 8.52
N SER A 411 21.61 5.19 8.14
CA SER A 411 22.54 4.89 7.05
C SER A 411 23.27 3.55 7.27
N GLU A 412 23.78 3.32 8.48
CA GLU A 412 24.53 2.10 8.81
C GLU A 412 23.64 0.84 8.71
N GLU A 413 22.36 1.00 8.98
CA GLU A 413 21.38 -0.09 8.90
C GLU A 413 20.98 -0.38 7.45
N ILE A 414 20.99 0.63 6.57
CA ILE A 414 20.86 0.43 5.12
C ILE A 414 22.08 -0.36 4.59
N ASP A 415 23.29 -0.01 5.04
CA ASP A 415 24.49 -0.75 4.65
C ASP A 415 24.46 -2.21 5.14
N ARG A 416 23.91 -2.48 6.33
CA ARG A 416 23.65 -3.87 6.80
C ARG A 416 22.74 -4.63 5.85
N ILE A 417 21.65 -4.01 5.39
CA ILE A 417 20.73 -4.65 4.43
C ILE A 417 21.46 -4.99 3.14
N ILE A 418 22.22 -4.05 2.57
CA ILE A 418 22.94 -4.24 1.31
C ILE A 418 23.99 -5.36 1.47
N ASN A 419 24.77 -5.34 2.56
CA ASN A 419 25.80 -6.33 2.83
C ASN A 419 25.24 -7.74 3.05
N ALA A 420 24.10 -7.87 3.74
CA ALA A 420 23.44 -9.16 3.94
C ALA A 420 22.92 -9.74 2.61
N ILE A 421 22.37 -8.90 1.74
CA ILE A 421 21.94 -9.32 0.39
C ILE A 421 23.16 -9.73 -0.46
N ASP A 422 24.25 -8.95 -0.42
CA ASP A 422 25.50 -9.29 -1.12
C ASP A 422 26.05 -10.64 -0.66
N SER A 423 26.11 -10.86 0.65
CA SER A 423 26.57 -12.12 1.24
C SER A 423 25.66 -13.30 0.87
N GLY A 424 24.33 -13.11 0.92
CA GLY A 424 23.37 -14.13 0.55
C GLY A 424 23.49 -14.56 -0.92
N LEU A 425 23.66 -13.61 -1.83
CA LEU A 425 23.87 -13.87 -3.26
C LEU A 425 25.23 -14.57 -3.51
N LYS A 426 26.29 -14.13 -2.84
CA LYS A 426 27.62 -14.74 -2.95
C LYS A 426 27.61 -16.17 -2.45
N ASN A 427 27.00 -16.45 -1.30
CA ASN A 427 26.91 -17.81 -0.73
C ASN A 427 26.14 -18.77 -1.63
N PHE A 428 25.12 -18.28 -2.32
CA PHE A 428 24.34 -19.08 -3.27
C PHE A 428 25.14 -19.45 -4.54
N LEU A 429 26.07 -18.60 -4.97
CA LEU A 429 26.88 -18.81 -6.19
C LEU A 429 28.11 -19.64 -5.98
N ASN A 430 28.59 -19.82 -4.73
CA ASN A 430 29.72 -20.68 -4.35
C ASN A 430 29.23 -22.08 -4.04
#